data_e63b26eb65d8f23a0a9c3ebdfea4446d
#
_entry.id   e63b26eb65d8f23a0a9c3ebdfea4446d
#
_cell.length_a   1.000
_cell.length_b   1.000
_cell.length_c   1.000
_cell.angle_alpha   90.00
_cell.angle_beta   90.00
_cell.angle_gamma   90.00
#
_symmetry.space_group_name_H-M   'P 1'
#
loop_
_entity.id
_entity.type
_entity.pdbx_description
1 polymer ?
#
loop_
_entity_poly.entity_id
_entity_poly.type
_entity_poly.pdbx_seq_one_letter_code
_entity_poly.pdbx_strand_id
1 'polypeptide(L)'
;MPVYTRILYPGSKRSPLEDTRKFFGRPECTQVYRALSLPATEFSEIQADMYKRSQKLWKRNTQVVYYNPTNYFFEREEECGLVRFGHCKEGRPLPLVQPGLFMDHDGFPLAMCIEPGN
;
A
#
# COMPACT_ATOMS: atom_id res chain seq x y z
N MET A 1 -13.53 -4.61 -6.45
CA MET A 1 -14.17 -4.83 -5.12
C MET A 1 -13.30 -4.41 -3.93
N PRO A 2 -12.07 -4.90 -3.70
CA PRO A 2 -11.27 -4.51 -2.53
C PRO A 2 -11.03 -2.99 -2.36
N VAL A 3 -10.93 -2.25 -3.47
CA VAL A 3 -10.71 -0.80 -3.46
C VAL A 3 -11.94 -0.05 -2.94
N TYR A 4 -13.12 -0.34 -3.48
CA TYR A 4 -14.37 0.29 -3.02
C TYR A 4 -14.64 0.01 -1.55
N THR A 5 -14.41 -1.23 -1.13
CA THR A 5 -14.56 -1.63 0.26
C THR A 5 -13.64 -0.84 1.17
N ARG A 6 -12.40 -0.59 0.74
CA ARG A 6 -11.41 0.16 1.52
C ARG A 6 -11.74 1.65 1.64
N ILE A 7 -12.38 2.21 0.62
CA ILE A 7 -12.82 3.62 0.63
C ILE A 7 -14.05 3.80 1.52
N LEU A 8 -15.04 2.90 1.41
CA LEU A 8 -16.30 3.02 2.13
C LEU A 8 -16.18 2.59 3.61
N TYR A 9 -15.36 1.59 3.87
CA TYR A 9 -15.17 0.99 5.21
C TYR A 9 -13.68 0.84 5.51
N PRO A 10 -13.00 1.92 5.93
CA PRO A 10 -11.59 1.87 6.28
C PRO A 10 -11.38 1.03 7.54
N GLY A 11 -10.77 -0.13 7.38
CA GLY A 11 -10.55 -1.08 8.48
C GLY A 11 -9.60 -2.20 8.10
N SER A 12 -9.44 -3.22 8.94
CA SER A 12 -8.66 -4.41 8.62
C SER A 12 -9.30 -5.17 7.45
N LYS A 13 -8.55 -6.01 6.73
CA LYS A 13 -9.06 -6.80 5.59
C LYS A 13 -10.22 -7.76 5.98
N ARG A 14 -10.38 -8.07 7.26
CA ARG A 14 -11.47 -8.92 7.77
C ARG A 14 -12.75 -8.16 8.07
N SER A 15 -12.65 -6.97 8.67
CA SER A 15 -13.78 -6.14 9.08
C SER A 15 -14.70 -5.74 7.91
N PRO A 16 -14.19 -5.19 6.78
CA PRO A 16 -15.05 -4.76 5.67
C PRO A 16 -15.79 -5.91 4.97
N LEU A 17 -15.35 -7.16 5.11
CA LEU A 17 -16.03 -8.30 4.53
C LEU A 17 -17.42 -8.55 5.14
N GLU A 18 -17.62 -8.19 6.39
CA GLU A 18 -18.92 -8.31 7.06
C GLU A 18 -19.88 -7.20 6.65
N ASP A 19 -19.38 -5.97 6.57
CA ASP A 19 -20.18 -4.79 6.24
C ASP A 19 -20.60 -4.74 4.77
N THR A 20 -19.76 -5.27 3.88
CA THR A 20 -20.04 -5.28 2.44
C THR A 20 -20.88 -6.48 1.95
N ARG A 21 -21.19 -7.45 2.82
CA ARG A 21 -22.04 -8.61 2.50
C ARG A 21 -23.38 -8.21 1.88
N LYS A 22 -23.95 -7.09 2.33
CA LYS A 22 -25.24 -6.59 1.88
C LYS A 22 -25.23 -6.10 0.43
N PHE A 23 -24.09 -5.61 -0.07
CA PHE A 23 -23.97 -4.95 -1.37
C PHE A 23 -23.26 -5.79 -2.44
N PHE A 24 -22.31 -6.63 -2.05
CA PHE A 24 -21.42 -7.31 -2.99
C PHE A 24 -21.35 -8.84 -2.82
N GLY A 25 -22.25 -9.43 -2.05
CA GLY A 25 -22.19 -10.85 -1.69
C GLY A 25 -21.09 -11.15 -0.64
N ARG A 26 -20.84 -12.44 -0.43
CA ARG A 26 -19.92 -12.93 0.60
C ARG A 26 -18.63 -13.49 -0.02
N PRO A 27 -17.64 -12.68 -0.39
CA PRO A 27 -16.37 -13.23 -0.82
C PRO A 27 -15.68 -13.92 0.37
N GLU A 28 -15.18 -15.10 0.14
CA GLU A 28 -14.35 -15.78 1.13
C GLU A 28 -13.02 -15.03 1.31
N CYS A 29 -12.48 -15.07 2.51
CA CYS A 29 -11.20 -14.43 2.85
C CYS A 29 -10.08 -14.86 1.87
N THR A 30 -10.06 -16.15 1.51
CA THR A 30 -9.13 -16.74 0.55
C THR A 30 -9.21 -16.08 -0.83
N GLN A 31 -10.41 -15.75 -1.31
CA GLN A 31 -10.61 -15.08 -2.61
C GLN A 31 -10.07 -13.65 -2.59
N VAL A 32 -10.20 -12.94 -1.46
CA VAL A 32 -9.64 -11.60 -1.31
C VAL A 32 -8.12 -11.63 -1.33
N TYR A 33 -7.49 -12.58 -0.63
CA TYR A 33 -6.03 -12.71 -0.64
C TYR A 33 -5.49 -13.13 -2.02
N ARG A 34 -6.17 -14.02 -2.73
CA ARG A 34 -5.84 -14.36 -4.13
C ARG A 34 -5.94 -13.14 -5.05
N ALA A 35 -7.00 -12.32 -4.91
CA ALA A 35 -7.16 -11.11 -5.70
C ALA A 35 -6.07 -10.06 -5.41
N LEU A 36 -5.44 -10.08 -4.25
CA LEU A 36 -4.34 -9.18 -3.89
C LEU A 36 -2.97 -9.67 -4.40
N SER A 37 -2.83 -10.95 -4.76
CA SER A 37 -1.56 -11.46 -5.29
C SER A 37 -1.25 -10.89 -6.68
N LEU A 38 -2.26 -10.73 -7.54
CA LEU A 38 -2.07 -10.16 -8.88
C LEU A 38 -1.53 -8.71 -8.85
N PRO A 39 -2.14 -7.77 -8.10
CA PRO A 39 -1.56 -6.43 -7.95
C PRO A 39 -0.15 -6.43 -7.34
N ALA A 40 0.20 -7.43 -6.54
CA ALA A 40 1.53 -7.52 -5.96
C ALA A 40 2.60 -7.91 -6.99
N THR A 41 2.26 -8.82 -7.94
CA THR A 41 3.18 -9.19 -9.04
C THR A 41 3.32 -8.09 -10.09
N GLU A 42 2.22 -7.40 -10.42
CA GLU A 42 2.16 -6.36 -11.45
C GLU A 42 2.30 -4.94 -10.88
N PHE A 43 2.89 -4.82 -9.70
CA PHE A 43 2.90 -3.56 -8.95
C PHE A 43 3.49 -2.38 -9.73
N SER A 44 4.64 -2.59 -10.38
CA SER A 44 5.32 -1.54 -11.16
C SER A 44 4.52 -1.12 -12.38
N GLU A 45 3.89 -2.07 -13.09
CA GLU A 45 3.09 -1.78 -14.29
C GLU A 45 1.81 -1.03 -13.92
N ILE A 46 1.16 -1.42 -12.84
CA ILE A 46 -0.03 -0.73 -12.31
C ILE A 46 0.31 0.72 -11.96
N GLN A 47 1.43 0.97 -11.27
CA GLN A 47 1.87 2.32 -10.95
C GLN A 47 2.14 3.16 -12.20
N ALA A 48 2.83 2.60 -13.19
CA ALA A 48 3.12 3.28 -14.45
C ALA A 48 1.84 3.63 -15.23
N ASP A 49 0.87 2.73 -15.26
CA ASP A 49 -0.43 2.99 -15.92
C ASP A 49 -1.23 4.06 -15.16
N MET A 50 -1.28 3.98 -13.83
CA MET A 50 -1.93 5.01 -13.00
C MET A 50 -1.31 6.39 -13.22
N TYR A 51 0.02 6.48 -13.27
CA TYR A 51 0.70 7.73 -13.55
C TYR A 51 0.34 8.28 -14.94
N LYS A 52 0.40 7.46 -15.99
CA LYS A 52 0.02 7.84 -17.36
C LYS A 52 -1.43 8.34 -17.44
N ARG A 53 -2.34 7.68 -16.75
CA ARG A 53 -3.76 8.09 -16.69
C ARG A 53 -3.95 9.39 -15.93
N SER A 54 -3.23 9.58 -14.84
CA SER A 54 -3.30 10.82 -14.05
C SER A 54 -2.89 12.05 -14.85
N GLN A 55 -1.92 11.92 -15.76
CA GLN A 55 -1.50 13.01 -16.66
C GLN A 55 -2.60 13.51 -17.62
N LYS A 56 -3.61 12.66 -17.89
CA LYS A 56 -4.77 13.02 -18.70
C LYS A 56 -5.81 13.83 -17.93
N LEU A 57 -5.79 13.75 -16.60
CA LEU A 57 -6.75 14.43 -15.72
C LEU A 57 -6.26 15.81 -15.32
N TRP A 58 -4.94 15.96 -15.08
CA TRP A 58 -4.30 17.23 -14.72
C TRP A 58 -2.81 17.21 -15.06
N LYS A 59 -2.25 18.39 -15.22
CA LYS A 59 -0.81 18.55 -15.44
C LYS A 59 -0.03 18.22 -14.17
N ARG A 60 0.87 17.25 -14.24
CA ARG A 60 1.74 16.86 -13.11
C ARG A 60 2.94 17.79 -13.02
N ASN A 61 3.24 18.29 -11.82
CA ASN A 61 4.41 19.10 -11.56
C ASN A 61 5.50 18.27 -10.87
N THR A 62 6.43 17.78 -11.69
CA THR A 62 7.53 16.91 -11.24
C THR A 62 8.86 17.65 -11.09
N GLN A 63 8.88 18.98 -11.07
CA GLN A 63 10.10 19.76 -10.82
C GLN A 63 10.68 19.51 -9.43
N VAL A 64 9.80 19.29 -8.46
CA VAL A 64 10.15 18.86 -7.10
C VAL A 64 9.38 17.57 -6.81
N VAL A 65 10.09 16.58 -6.28
CA VAL A 65 9.51 15.31 -5.85
C VAL A 65 9.76 15.15 -4.35
N TYR A 66 8.69 14.96 -3.60
CA TYR A 66 8.75 14.65 -2.17
C TYR A 66 8.78 13.14 -1.99
N TYR A 67 9.62 12.69 -1.08
CA TYR A 67 9.69 11.29 -0.66
C TYR A 67 9.36 11.16 0.82
N ASN A 68 8.36 10.36 1.15
CA ASN A 68 7.89 10.14 2.52
C ASN A 68 7.95 8.64 2.88
N PRO A 69 9.01 8.18 3.56
CA PRO A 69 9.06 6.83 4.09
C PRO A 69 8.26 6.73 5.39
N THR A 70 7.54 5.62 5.54
CA THR A 70 6.75 5.30 6.74
C THR A 70 7.16 3.93 7.27
N ASN A 71 7.29 3.78 8.58
CA ASN A 71 7.62 2.51 9.21
C ASN A 71 6.34 1.75 9.56
N TYR A 72 6.22 0.51 9.06
CA TYR A 72 5.19 -0.44 9.46
C TYR A 72 5.81 -1.57 10.26
N PHE A 73 5.48 -1.66 11.55
CA PHE A 73 5.97 -2.67 12.47
C PHE A 73 5.11 -3.91 12.46
N PHE A 74 5.75 -5.05 12.69
CA PHE A 74 5.09 -6.34 12.83
C PHE A 74 5.31 -6.88 14.23
N GLU A 75 4.23 -7.25 14.92
CA GLU A 75 4.26 -7.88 16.24
C GLU A 75 4.68 -9.35 16.13
N ARG A 76 5.95 -9.56 15.80
CA ARG A 76 6.59 -10.86 15.72
C ARG A 76 8.08 -10.75 16.01
N GLU A 77 8.69 -11.86 16.43
CA GLU A 77 10.11 -11.91 16.83
C GLU A 77 11.05 -12.28 15.67
N GLU A 78 10.52 -12.81 14.55
CA GLU A 78 11.33 -13.31 13.44
C GLU A 78 11.25 -12.42 12.19
N GLU A 79 12.40 -12.31 11.51
CA GLU A 79 12.47 -11.70 10.20
C GLU A 79 11.89 -12.61 9.11
N CYS A 80 11.27 -12.05 8.08
CA CYS A 80 10.79 -12.80 6.94
C CYS A 80 10.65 -11.90 5.69
N GLY A 81 11.38 -12.24 4.64
CA GLY A 81 11.34 -11.49 3.39
C GLY A 81 11.79 -10.04 3.59
N LEU A 82 10.90 -9.09 3.30
CA LEU A 82 11.14 -7.65 3.47
C LEU A 82 10.98 -7.18 4.92
N VAL A 83 10.34 -7.99 5.77
CA VAL A 83 10.13 -7.65 7.19
C VAL A 83 11.40 -7.95 7.97
N ARG A 84 12.16 -6.91 8.32
CA ARG A 84 13.46 -7.02 8.97
C ARG A 84 13.60 -6.06 10.13
N PHE A 85 14.51 -6.39 11.06
CA PHE A 85 14.94 -5.43 12.07
C PHE A 85 15.76 -4.33 11.39
N GLY A 86 15.49 -3.09 11.73
CA GLY A 86 16.18 -1.97 11.15
C GLY A 86 16.12 -0.72 12.00
N HIS A 87 16.84 0.30 11.57
CA HIS A 87 16.86 1.57 12.26
C HIS A 87 15.49 2.27 12.10
N CYS A 88 14.81 2.49 13.20
CA CYS A 88 13.57 3.27 13.21
C CYS A 88 13.71 4.48 14.13
N LYS A 89 13.06 5.59 13.75
CA LYS A 89 13.04 6.82 14.54
C LYS A 89 12.42 6.65 15.94
N GLU A 90 11.54 5.65 16.08
CA GLU A 90 10.83 5.37 17.33
C GLU A 90 11.59 4.41 18.26
N GLY A 91 12.72 3.83 17.85
CA GLY A 91 13.53 2.91 18.64
C GLY A 91 12.84 1.61 19.04
N ARG A 92 11.78 1.19 18.33
CA ARG A 92 11.06 -0.05 18.64
C ARG A 92 11.86 -1.29 18.22
N PRO A 93 12.04 -2.29 19.09
CA PRO A 93 12.77 -3.50 18.77
C PRO A 93 11.86 -4.52 18.05
N LEU A 94 11.20 -4.10 16.98
CA LEU A 94 10.30 -4.93 16.18
C LEU A 94 10.71 -4.93 14.71
N PRO A 95 10.56 -6.06 14.00
CA PRO A 95 10.77 -6.10 12.57
C PRO A 95 9.79 -5.19 11.85
N LEU A 96 10.25 -4.53 10.79
CA LEU A 96 9.47 -3.55 10.06
C LEU A 96 9.67 -3.67 8.55
N VAL A 97 8.80 -3.03 7.78
CA VAL A 97 8.99 -2.66 6.38
C VAL A 97 8.84 -1.16 6.23
N GLN A 98 9.47 -0.60 5.20
CA GLN A 98 9.42 0.83 4.92
C GLN A 98 8.77 1.11 3.57
N PRO A 99 7.44 1.26 3.49
CA PRO A 99 6.81 1.84 2.32
C PRO A 99 7.22 3.30 2.18
N GLY A 100 7.69 3.67 1.00
CA GLY A 100 8.03 5.04 0.64
C GLY A 100 7.08 5.55 -0.43
N LEU A 101 6.47 6.71 -0.21
CA LEU A 101 5.59 7.37 -1.16
C LEU A 101 6.31 8.53 -1.83
N PHE A 102 6.35 8.51 -3.15
CA PHE A 102 6.79 9.64 -3.96
C PHE A 102 5.58 10.49 -4.37
N MET A 103 5.68 11.79 -4.16
CA MET A 103 4.64 12.76 -4.50
C MET A 103 5.23 13.88 -5.36
N ASP A 104 4.43 14.44 -6.26
CA ASP A 104 4.81 15.64 -6.99
C ASP A 104 4.73 16.90 -6.10
N HIS A 105 5.09 18.06 -6.69
CA HIS A 105 5.06 19.34 -5.99
C HIS A 105 3.68 19.68 -5.41
N ASP A 106 2.61 19.23 -6.05
CA ASP A 106 1.24 19.52 -5.65
C ASP A 106 0.68 18.49 -4.65
N GLY A 107 1.51 17.54 -4.21
CA GLY A 107 1.16 16.51 -3.23
C GLY A 107 0.42 15.30 -3.79
N PHE A 108 0.34 15.15 -5.13
CA PHE A 108 -0.27 13.97 -5.72
C PHE A 108 0.72 12.80 -5.82
N PRO A 109 0.30 11.57 -5.49
CA PRO A 109 1.14 10.39 -5.61
C PRO A 109 1.66 10.16 -7.03
N LEU A 110 2.95 9.89 -7.15
CA LEU A 110 3.65 9.50 -8.38
C LEU A 110 3.87 8.00 -8.42
N ALA A 111 4.48 7.48 -7.35
CA ALA A 111 4.83 6.08 -7.20
C ALA A 111 5.01 5.73 -5.72
N MET A 112 5.06 4.44 -5.43
CA MET A 112 5.38 3.90 -4.12
C MET A 112 6.44 2.81 -4.26
N CYS A 113 7.36 2.74 -3.32
CA CYS A 113 8.28 1.61 -3.13
C CYS A 113 8.01 0.92 -1.80
N ILE A 114 8.53 -0.28 -1.64
CA ILE A 114 8.53 -1.01 -0.37
C ILE A 114 9.96 -1.51 -0.14
N GLU A 115 10.60 -0.95 0.86
CA GLU A 115 11.96 -1.29 1.23
C GLU A 115 11.98 -2.20 2.47
N PRO A 116 13.00 -3.06 2.61
CA PRO A 116 13.19 -3.81 3.85
C PRO A 116 13.46 -2.86 5.03
N GLY A 117 13.32 -3.36 6.24
CA GLY A 117 13.46 -2.59 7.47
C GLY A 117 14.90 -2.14 7.82
N ASN A 118 15.89 -2.58 7.09
CA ASN A 118 17.32 -2.29 7.34
C ASN A 118 17.89 -1.21 6.43
#